data_b88be722fdab08c85e91238b20a5d921
#
_entry.id   b88be722fdab08c85e91238b20a5d921
#
_cell.length_a   1.000
_cell.length_b   1.000
_cell.length_c   1.000
_cell.angle_alpha   90.00
_cell.angle_beta   90.00
_cell.angle_gamma   90.00
#
_symmetry.space_group_name_H-M   'P 1'
#
loop_
_entity.id
_entity.type
_entity.pdbx_description
1 polymer ?
#
loop_
_entity_poly.entity_id
_entity_poly.type
_entity_poly.pdbx_seq_one_letter_code
_entity_poly.pdbx_strand_id
1 'polypeptide(L)'
;MKHSTAFTLPIITAILGLGTLAPASAGQSPAVVELFTSQGCSSCPPANANLVKLSNDPNVLALSFSVTYWDYLGWKDIFGKPEFTERQVSYEPALGQSGPFTPQMVINGHLSTVGNDLNEIRSTLASEPALTGPEIKLSGDAAMIDAAKGHARPADIWLVRYAKGTVEVPVARGENAGETLPHAHVVHALTHLGTWRGKASRFTIPAATDDLSTAILLQEKNSRRIVAAATD
;
A
#
# COMPACT_ATOMS: atom_id res chain seq x y z
N MET A 1 68.44 -6.91 55.04
CA MET A 1 67.20 -6.11 54.80
C MET A 1 66.66 -6.53 53.41
N LYS A 2 65.55 -7.29 53.38
CA LYS A 2 64.95 -7.80 52.13
C LYS A 2 63.70 -7.01 51.92
N HIS A 3 63.63 -6.21 50.81
CA HIS A 3 62.44 -5.52 50.40
C HIS A 3 61.59 -6.43 49.45
N SER A 4 60.39 -6.78 49.89
CA SER A 4 59.47 -7.57 49.17
C SER A 4 58.48 -6.58 48.49
N THR A 5 58.55 -6.49 47.19
CA THR A 5 57.58 -5.67 46.35
C THR A 5 56.41 -6.53 45.98
N ALA A 6 55.20 -6.18 46.48
CA ALA A 6 53.92 -6.81 46.09
C ALA A 6 53.40 -6.18 44.80
N PHE A 7 53.22 -7.01 43.78
CA PHE A 7 52.60 -6.64 42.55
C PHE A 7 51.05 -6.84 42.67
N THR A 8 50.32 -5.78 42.66
CA THR A 8 48.86 -5.82 42.59
C THR A 8 48.39 -5.82 41.12
N LEU A 9 47.72 -6.90 40.71
CA LEU A 9 47.09 -7.04 39.39
C LEU A 9 45.71 -6.38 39.43
N PRO A 10 45.34 -5.52 38.45
CA PRO A 10 43.96 -5.01 38.36
C PRO A 10 43.03 -6.05 37.76
N ILE A 11 41.95 -6.34 38.47
CA ILE A 11 40.83 -7.16 37.96
C ILE A 11 40.01 -6.31 37.02
N ILE A 12 40.04 -6.60 35.71
CA ILE A 12 39.18 -6.00 34.71
C ILE A 12 37.83 -6.75 34.71
N THR A 13 36.84 -6.16 35.32
CA THR A 13 35.48 -6.67 35.28
C THR A 13 34.84 -6.34 33.91
N ALA A 14 34.76 -7.33 33.04
CA ALA A 14 34.04 -7.20 31.77
C ALA A 14 32.52 -7.18 32.04
N ILE A 15 31.90 -6.03 31.88
CA ILE A 15 30.43 -5.89 31.91
C ILE A 15 29.89 -6.39 30.56
N LEU A 16 29.37 -7.62 30.54
CA LEU A 16 28.54 -8.08 29.41
C LEU A 16 27.24 -7.26 29.39
N GLY A 17 27.16 -6.29 28.48
CA GLY A 17 25.92 -5.60 28.18
C GLY A 17 24.93 -6.57 27.53
N LEU A 18 23.94 -7.05 28.28
CA LEU A 18 22.73 -7.67 27.67
C LEU A 18 22.03 -6.58 26.89
N GLY A 19 22.26 -6.56 25.57
CA GLY A 19 21.40 -5.79 24.63
C GLY A 19 20.00 -6.36 24.70
N THR A 20 19.07 -5.64 25.33
CA THR A 20 17.64 -5.94 25.21
C THR A 20 17.25 -5.72 23.76
N LEU A 21 17.04 -6.81 23.01
CA LEU A 21 16.31 -6.76 21.74
C LEU A 21 14.92 -6.20 22.08
N ALA A 22 14.69 -4.94 21.72
CA ALA A 22 13.35 -4.39 21.74
C ALA A 22 12.47 -5.29 20.86
N PRO A 23 11.27 -5.72 21.33
CA PRO A 23 10.36 -6.45 20.49
C PRO A 23 10.08 -5.57 19.25
N ALA A 24 10.26 -6.13 18.05
CA ALA A 24 9.79 -5.49 16.85
C ALA A 24 8.31 -5.13 17.09
N SER A 25 7.99 -3.86 17.09
CA SER A 25 6.61 -3.38 17.18
C SER A 25 5.83 -4.12 16.11
N ALA A 26 4.84 -4.92 16.51
CA ALA A 26 3.89 -5.49 15.56
C ALA A 26 3.35 -4.32 14.75
N GLY A 27 3.76 -4.23 13.46
CA GLY A 27 3.63 -3.03 12.66
C GLY A 27 2.16 -2.66 12.53
N GLN A 28 1.85 -1.43 12.90
CA GLN A 28 0.53 -0.85 12.63
C GLN A 28 0.28 -0.93 11.12
N SER A 29 -0.91 -1.40 10.72
CA SER A 29 -1.28 -1.42 9.30
C SER A 29 -1.12 -0.03 8.70
N PRO A 30 -0.42 0.14 7.57
CA PRO A 30 -0.30 1.43 6.91
C PRO A 30 -1.66 1.93 6.43
N ALA A 31 -1.84 3.24 6.34
CA ALA A 31 -2.96 3.82 5.61
C ALA A 31 -2.82 3.46 4.13
N VAL A 32 -3.92 3.12 3.46
CA VAL A 32 -3.90 2.72 2.05
C VAL A 32 -4.40 3.87 1.19
N VAL A 33 -3.60 4.24 0.19
CA VAL A 33 -3.95 5.24 -0.83
C VAL A 33 -3.90 4.57 -2.20
N GLU A 34 -5.03 4.49 -2.86
CA GLU A 34 -5.18 3.95 -4.21
C GLU A 34 -5.43 5.10 -5.17
N LEU A 35 -4.47 5.38 -6.06
CA LEU A 35 -4.63 6.37 -7.13
C LEU A 35 -5.10 5.66 -8.40
N PHE A 36 -6.29 6.00 -8.87
CA PHE A 36 -6.77 5.66 -10.20
C PHE A 36 -6.37 6.77 -11.17
N THR A 37 -5.55 6.42 -12.16
CA THR A 37 -4.88 7.36 -13.07
C THR A 37 -4.81 6.79 -14.48
N SER A 38 -4.38 7.60 -15.44
CA SER A 38 -4.02 7.14 -16.79
C SER A 38 -2.98 8.06 -17.40
N GLN A 39 -2.07 7.49 -18.19
CA GLN A 39 -1.13 8.24 -19.02
C GLN A 39 -1.85 9.09 -20.08
N GLY A 40 -3.08 8.71 -20.47
CA GLY A 40 -3.91 9.47 -21.40
C GLY A 40 -4.71 10.63 -20.78
N CYS A 41 -4.66 10.80 -19.45
CA CYS A 41 -5.45 11.79 -18.72
C CYS A 41 -4.64 13.05 -18.45
N SER A 42 -4.95 14.19 -19.05
CA SER A 42 -4.19 15.45 -18.91
C SER A 42 -4.26 16.09 -17.51
N SER A 43 -5.26 15.76 -16.71
CA SER A 43 -5.39 16.23 -15.32
C SER A 43 -4.69 15.33 -14.29
N CYS A 44 -4.15 14.18 -14.71
CA CYS A 44 -3.56 13.18 -13.81
C CYS A 44 -2.13 13.49 -13.32
N PRO A 45 -1.25 14.17 -14.04
CA PRO A 45 0.16 14.32 -13.65
C PRO A 45 0.39 14.91 -12.25
N PRO A 46 -0.37 15.92 -11.76
CA PRO A 46 -0.21 16.41 -10.38
C PRO A 46 -0.51 15.34 -9.32
N ALA A 47 -1.53 14.50 -9.52
CA ALA A 47 -1.87 13.42 -8.60
C ALA A 47 -0.80 12.32 -8.61
N ASN A 48 -0.24 11.98 -9.78
CA ASN A 48 0.89 11.05 -9.88
C ASN A 48 2.10 11.58 -9.09
N ALA A 49 2.47 12.85 -9.26
CA ALA A 49 3.57 13.48 -8.51
C ALA A 49 3.30 13.49 -6.99
N ASN A 50 2.06 13.65 -6.56
CA ASN A 50 1.69 13.56 -5.15
C ASN A 50 1.78 12.13 -4.63
N LEU A 51 1.38 11.12 -5.42
CA LEU A 51 1.54 9.71 -5.05
C LEU A 51 3.02 9.33 -4.87
N VAL A 52 3.92 9.85 -5.71
CA VAL A 52 5.39 9.68 -5.54
C VAL A 52 5.85 10.20 -4.18
N LYS A 53 5.33 11.35 -3.72
CA LYS A 53 5.68 11.88 -2.38
C LYS A 53 5.11 11.02 -1.25
N LEU A 54 3.90 10.48 -1.43
CA LEU A 54 3.24 9.61 -0.45
C LEU A 54 3.91 8.24 -0.36
N SER A 55 4.44 7.70 -1.47
CA SER A 55 5.10 6.40 -1.49
C SER A 55 6.41 6.36 -0.69
N ASN A 56 6.95 7.52 -0.31
CA ASN A 56 8.11 7.62 0.58
C ASN A 56 7.75 7.65 2.08
N ASP A 57 6.46 7.67 2.43
CA ASP A 57 6.02 7.60 3.82
C ASP A 57 5.83 6.14 4.24
N PRO A 58 6.60 5.62 5.21
CA PRO A 58 6.49 4.22 5.63
C PRO A 58 5.13 3.87 6.28
N ASN A 59 4.34 4.87 6.67
CA ASN A 59 3.00 4.67 7.22
C ASN A 59 1.91 4.67 6.14
N VAL A 60 2.27 4.82 4.86
CA VAL A 60 1.34 4.88 3.73
C VAL A 60 1.68 3.79 2.71
N LEU A 61 0.74 2.92 2.45
CA LEU A 61 0.77 2.03 1.29
C LEU A 61 0.12 2.77 0.11
N ALA A 62 0.95 3.45 -0.69
CA ALA A 62 0.54 4.13 -1.90
C ALA A 62 0.56 3.16 -3.09
N LEU A 63 -0.52 3.09 -3.86
CA LEU A 63 -0.68 2.16 -4.99
C LEU A 63 -1.24 2.89 -6.20
N SER A 64 -0.61 2.74 -7.37
CA SER A 64 -1.04 3.34 -8.64
C SER A 64 -1.77 2.31 -9.50
N PHE A 65 -3.04 2.55 -9.79
CA PHE A 65 -3.88 1.73 -10.65
C PHE A 65 -4.17 2.47 -11.97
N SER A 66 -3.64 1.99 -13.09
CA SER A 66 -3.91 2.57 -14.40
C SER A 66 -5.22 2.05 -14.98
N VAL A 67 -6.15 2.97 -15.23
CA VAL A 67 -7.45 2.67 -15.86
C VAL A 67 -7.37 2.70 -17.39
N THR A 68 -8.33 2.08 -18.07
CA THR A 68 -8.28 1.88 -19.54
C THR A 68 -9.23 2.78 -20.32
N TYR A 69 -10.14 3.51 -19.67
CA TYR A 69 -11.17 4.27 -20.39
C TYR A 69 -10.67 5.57 -21.04
N TRP A 70 -9.36 5.87 -20.99
CA TRP A 70 -8.72 6.96 -21.75
C TRP A 70 -7.94 6.47 -22.98
N ASP A 71 -7.80 5.16 -23.17
CA ASP A 71 -7.01 4.57 -24.27
C ASP A 71 -7.49 4.98 -25.66
N TYR A 72 -8.78 5.36 -25.80
CA TYR A 72 -9.38 5.83 -27.05
C TYR A 72 -8.82 7.18 -27.54
N LEU A 73 -8.09 7.93 -26.68
CA LEU A 73 -7.45 9.20 -27.07
C LEU A 73 -6.15 9.00 -27.87
N GLY A 74 -5.84 7.77 -28.27
CA GLY A 74 -4.72 7.45 -29.15
C GLY A 74 -3.43 7.07 -28.45
N TRP A 75 -3.44 6.97 -27.10
CA TRP A 75 -2.37 6.40 -26.30
C TRP A 75 -2.94 5.33 -25.39
N LYS A 76 -2.50 4.09 -25.57
CA LYS A 76 -2.82 3.00 -24.68
C LYS A 76 -1.89 3.05 -23.45
N ASP A 77 -2.47 3.19 -22.25
CA ASP A 77 -1.69 3.15 -21.00
C ASP A 77 -1.00 1.79 -20.86
N ILE A 78 0.34 1.80 -20.76
CA ILE A 78 1.15 0.57 -20.73
C ILE A 78 0.93 -0.26 -19.47
N PHE A 79 0.39 0.33 -18.40
CA PHE A 79 0.02 -0.34 -17.14
C PHE A 79 -1.48 -0.57 -17.01
N GLY A 80 -2.26 -0.04 -17.98
CA GLY A 80 -3.72 -0.08 -17.96
C GLY A 80 -4.28 -1.50 -18.05
N LYS A 81 -5.18 -1.84 -17.13
CA LYS A 81 -5.90 -3.13 -17.12
C LYS A 81 -7.39 -2.94 -16.85
N PRO A 82 -8.27 -3.70 -17.52
CA PRO A 82 -9.71 -3.62 -17.27
C PRO A 82 -10.09 -3.86 -15.81
N GLU A 83 -9.44 -4.81 -15.13
CA GLU A 83 -9.68 -5.11 -13.73
C GLU A 83 -9.40 -3.93 -12.79
N PHE A 84 -8.54 -2.99 -13.17
CA PHE A 84 -8.28 -1.77 -12.39
C PHE A 84 -9.41 -0.75 -12.55
N THR A 85 -9.97 -0.65 -13.76
CA THR A 85 -11.20 0.12 -13.99
C THR A 85 -12.37 -0.48 -13.20
N GLU A 86 -12.54 -1.80 -13.22
CA GLU A 86 -13.57 -2.51 -12.43
C GLU A 86 -13.40 -2.27 -10.92
N ARG A 87 -12.15 -2.27 -10.42
CA ARG A 87 -11.86 -1.93 -9.03
C ARG A 87 -12.33 -0.51 -8.70
N GLN A 88 -12.03 0.47 -9.54
CA GLN A 88 -12.47 1.86 -9.36
C GLN A 88 -14.00 1.94 -9.32
N VAL A 89 -14.69 1.38 -10.32
CA VAL A 89 -16.15 1.36 -10.40
C VAL A 89 -16.78 0.69 -9.17
N SER A 90 -16.14 -0.33 -8.62
CA SER A 90 -16.62 -1.01 -7.42
C SER A 90 -16.69 -0.13 -6.17
N TYR A 91 -16.02 1.02 -6.16
CA TYR A 91 -16.10 2.00 -5.07
C TYR A 91 -17.30 2.94 -5.18
N GLU A 92 -17.86 3.14 -6.37
CA GLU A 92 -18.91 4.15 -6.64
C GLU A 92 -20.09 4.08 -5.66
N PRO A 93 -20.71 2.90 -5.40
CA PRO A 93 -21.85 2.83 -4.49
C PRO A 93 -21.52 3.24 -3.06
N ALA A 94 -20.33 2.86 -2.58
CA ALA A 94 -19.88 3.16 -1.20
C ALA A 94 -19.48 4.63 -1.04
N LEU A 95 -19.00 5.26 -2.10
CA LEU A 95 -18.58 6.66 -2.13
C LEU A 95 -19.71 7.62 -2.57
N GLY A 96 -20.90 7.10 -2.94
CA GLY A 96 -22.01 7.91 -3.44
C GLY A 96 -21.71 8.61 -4.77
N GLN A 97 -20.89 7.98 -5.64
CA GLN A 97 -20.46 8.53 -6.91
C GLN A 97 -21.28 7.92 -8.07
N SER A 98 -21.47 8.69 -9.14
CA SER A 98 -22.26 8.31 -10.31
C SER A 98 -21.40 8.10 -11.56
N GLY A 99 -20.24 7.51 -11.43
CA GLY A 99 -19.32 7.20 -12.51
C GLY A 99 -17.86 7.40 -12.13
N PRO A 100 -16.94 6.71 -12.83
CA PRO A 100 -15.51 6.83 -12.57
C PRO A 100 -14.97 8.16 -13.13
N PHE A 101 -13.93 8.69 -12.50
CA PHE A 101 -13.19 9.86 -12.96
C PHE A 101 -11.70 9.74 -12.65
N THR A 102 -10.87 10.44 -13.37
CA THR A 102 -9.43 10.54 -13.06
C THR A 102 -8.96 11.99 -13.07
N PRO A 103 -7.92 12.28 -12.23
CA PRO A 103 -7.38 11.38 -11.22
C PRO A 103 -8.33 11.21 -10.04
N GLN A 104 -8.33 10.03 -9.42
CA GLN A 104 -9.08 9.77 -8.19
C GLN A 104 -8.17 9.09 -7.19
N MET A 105 -8.01 9.65 -5.99
CA MET A 105 -7.40 8.98 -4.84
C MET A 105 -8.49 8.46 -3.92
N VAL A 106 -8.45 7.16 -3.64
CA VAL A 106 -9.29 6.51 -2.62
C VAL A 106 -8.43 6.20 -1.41
N ILE A 107 -8.81 6.72 -0.24
CA ILE A 107 -8.09 6.57 1.02
C ILE A 107 -8.85 5.58 1.88
N ASN A 108 -8.15 4.53 2.35
CA ASN A 108 -8.69 3.46 3.18
C ASN A 108 -10.02 2.86 2.66
N GLY A 109 -10.23 2.94 1.34
CA GLY A 109 -11.41 2.37 0.65
C GLY A 109 -12.73 3.11 0.87
N HIS A 110 -12.77 4.26 1.57
CA HIS A 110 -14.02 4.91 1.93
C HIS A 110 -14.02 6.45 1.86
N LEU A 111 -12.89 7.07 1.59
CA LEU A 111 -12.79 8.49 1.27
C LEU A 111 -12.24 8.65 -0.14
N SER A 112 -12.68 9.69 -0.83
CA SER A 112 -12.25 9.97 -2.21
C SER A 112 -11.95 11.45 -2.39
N THR A 113 -10.82 11.74 -3.04
CA THR A 113 -10.44 13.09 -3.49
C THR A 113 -9.86 13.02 -4.89
N VAL A 114 -9.74 14.16 -5.56
CA VAL A 114 -9.05 14.26 -6.86
C VAL A 114 -7.55 13.97 -6.75
N GLY A 115 -6.96 14.26 -5.60
CA GLY A 115 -5.56 13.93 -5.34
C GLY A 115 -4.55 14.95 -5.87
N ASN A 116 -4.99 16.12 -6.37
CA ASN A 116 -4.11 17.14 -6.91
C ASN A 116 -3.52 18.08 -5.82
N ASP A 117 -4.14 18.16 -4.64
CA ASP A 117 -3.63 18.92 -3.49
C ASP A 117 -3.00 18.01 -2.43
N LEU A 118 -1.68 18.05 -2.30
CA LEU A 118 -0.94 17.25 -1.33
C LEU A 118 -1.30 17.60 0.12
N ASN A 119 -1.63 18.84 0.41
CA ASN A 119 -1.97 19.26 1.77
C ASN A 119 -3.35 18.73 2.17
N GLU A 120 -4.32 18.75 1.24
CA GLU A 120 -5.62 18.11 1.43
C GLU A 120 -5.44 16.61 1.73
N ILE A 121 -4.64 15.89 0.91
CA ILE A 121 -4.41 14.47 1.10
C ILE A 121 -3.77 14.18 2.46
N ARG A 122 -2.72 14.93 2.84
CA ARG A 122 -2.05 14.77 4.13
C ARG A 122 -2.96 15.10 5.31
N SER A 123 -3.77 16.14 5.20
CA SER A 123 -4.76 16.48 6.22
C SER A 123 -5.80 15.39 6.40
N THR A 124 -6.28 14.82 5.28
CA THR A 124 -7.22 13.70 5.30
C THR A 124 -6.59 12.47 5.96
N LEU A 125 -5.36 12.10 5.56
CA LEU A 125 -4.64 10.97 6.17
C LEU A 125 -4.40 11.18 7.67
N ALA A 126 -4.07 12.39 8.09
CA ALA A 126 -3.83 12.71 9.50
C ALA A 126 -5.12 12.67 10.35
N SER A 127 -6.27 12.94 9.74
CA SER A 127 -7.58 12.89 10.42
C SER A 127 -8.19 11.49 10.44
N GLU A 128 -7.70 10.58 9.60
CA GLU A 128 -8.18 9.20 9.55
C GLU A 128 -7.68 8.40 10.77
N PRO A 129 -8.56 7.65 11.42
CA PRO A 129 -8.12 6.72 12.46
C PRO A 129 -7.26 5.61 11.84
N ALA A 130 -6.31 5.12 12.62
CA ALA A 130 -5.52 3.96 12.24
C ALA A 130 -6.44 2.77 11.90
N LEU A 131 -6.00 1.94 10.96
CA LEU A 131 -6.70 0.71 10.63
C LEU A 131 -6.73 -0.22 11.86
N THR A 132 -7.93 -0.66 12.25
CA THR A 132 -8.17 -1.44 13.48
C THR A 132 -8.50 -2.90 13.23
N GLY A 133 -8.29 -3.38 12.01
CA GLY A 133 -8.51 -4.77 11.63
C GLY A 133 -7.52 -5.74 12.28
N PRO A 134 -7.63 -7.04 11.96
CA PRO A 134 -6.73 -8.06 12.46
C PRO A 134 -5.30 -7.85 11.93
N GLU A 135 -4.32 -8.36 12.65
CA GLU A 135 -2.95 -8.42 12.14
C GLU A 135 -2.88 -9.33 10.91
N ILE A 136 -2.14 -8.89 9.90
CA ILE A 136 -1.84 -9.66 8.70
C ILE A 136 -0.34 -9.89 8.66
N LYS A 137 0.07 -11.18 8.59
CA LYS A 137 1.47 -11.58 8.45
C LYS A 137 1.70 -12.23 7.10
N LEU A 138 2.66 -11.70 6.34
CA LEU A 138 3.16 -12.32 5.12
C LEU A 138 4.29 -13.29 5.46
N SER A 139 4.21 -14.51 4.98
CA SER A 139 5.23 -15.53 5.21
C SER A 139 5.32 -16.46 3.99
N GLY A 140 6.35 -16.25 3.18
CA GLY A 140 6.59 -17.04 1.97
C GLY A 140 5.38 -17.04 1.03
N ASP A 141 4.73 -18.19 0.91
CA ASP A 141 3.57 -18.42 0.05
C ASP A 141 2.21 -18.17 0.72
N ALA A 142 2.18 -17.46 1.84
CA ALA A 142 0.94 -17.31 2.61
C ALA A 142 0.75 -15.92 3.23
N ALA A 143 -0.52 -15.49 3.27
CA ALA A 143 -1.03 -14.47 4.17
C ALA A 143 -1.74 -15.13 5.33
N MET A 144 -1.28 -14.86 6.55
CA MET A 144 -1.95 -15.27 7.79
C MET A 144 -2.68 -14.06 8.34
N ILE A 145 -3.98 -14.21 8.58
CA ILE A 145 -4.85 -13.16 9.09
C ILE A 145 -5.37 -13.64 10.44
N ASP A 146 -5.14 -12.86 11.48
CA ASP A 146 -5.57 -13.20 12.83
C ASP A 146 -7.10 -13.19 12.98
N ALA A 147 -7.60 -13.74 14.09
CA ALA A 147 -9.00 -13.62 14.43
C ALA A 147 -9.36 -12.17 14.82
N ALA A 148 -10.60 -11.78 14.55
CA ALA A 148 -11.11 -10.50 15.03
C ALA A 148 -11.17 -10.47 16.57
N LYS A 149 -10.86 -9.31 17.15
CA LYS A 149 -11.00 -9.09 18.61
C LYS A 149 -12.46 -8.89 19.06
N GLY A 150 -13.42 -8.94 18.15
CA GLY A 150 -14.85 -8.73 18.42
C GLY A 150 -15.70 -9.09 17.21
N HIS A 151 -16.86 -8.44 17.07
CA HIS A 151 -17.71 -8.66 15.90
C HIS A 151 -17.01 -8.20 14.63
N ALA A 152 -16.91 -9.11 13.66
CA ALA A 152 -16.30 -8.84 12.36
C ALA A 152 -17.34 -8.90 11.24
N ARG A 153 -17.28 -7.93 10.34
CA ARG A 153 -17.98 -7.99 9.05
C ARG A 153 -17.18 -8.84 8.07
N PRO A 154 -17.84 -9.57 7.17
CA PRO A 154 -17.14 -10.28 6.10
C PRO A 154 -16.31 -9.30 5.27
N ALA A 155 -15.06 -9.64 5.04
CA ALA A 155 -14.12 -8.83 4.28
C ALA A 155 -13.44 -9.66 3.19
N ASP A 156 -13.29 -9.08 2.01
CA ASP A 156 -12.54 -9.66 0.91
C ASP A 156 -11.05 -9.45 1.12
N ILE A 157 -10.29 -10.45 0.71
CA ILE A 157 -8.83 -10.43 0.78
C ILE A 157 -8.31 -10.22 -0.62
N TRP A 158 -7.65 -9.10 -0.82
CA TRP A 158 -7.02 -8.74 -2.07
C TRP A 158 -5.51 -8.87 -1.98
N LEU A 159 -4.94 -9.65 -2.89
CA LEU A 159 -3.51 -9.67 -3.17
C LEU A 159 -3.22 -8.63 -4.25
N VAL A 160 -2.31 -7.72 -3.94
CA VAL A 160 -1.79 -6.71 -4.87
C VAL A 160 -0.33 -7.02 -5.15
N ARG A 161 0.04 -7.09 -6.42
CA ARG A 161 1.43 -7.14 -6.87
C ARG A 161 1.78 -5.80 -7.50
N TYR A 162 2.84 -5.16 -7.01
CA TYR A 162 3.22 -3.84 -7.47
C TYR A 162 4.74 -3.69 -7.56
N ALA A 163 5.21 -2.87 -8.50
CA ALA A 163 6.61 -2.49 -8.60
C ALA A 163 6.93 -1.42 -7.55
N LYS A 164 7.93 -1.65 -6.69
CA LYS A 164 8.44 -0.60 -5.77
C LYS A 164 9.14 0.51 -6.55
N GLY A 165 9.12 1.71 -5.95
CA GLY A 165 9.78 2.89 -6.53
C GLY A 165 8.92 3.60 -7.57
N THR A 166 9.58 4.43 -8.37
CA THR A 166 8.94 5.26 -9.39
C THR A 166 9.44 4.86 -10.77
N VAL A 167 8.51 4.72 -11.71
CA VAL A 167 8.78 4.47 -13.12
C VAL A 167 8.43 5.72 -13.91
N GLU A 168 9.37 6.20 -14.72
CA GLU A 168 9.16 7.32 -15.63
C GLU A 168 8.73 6.81 -17.01
N VAL A 169 7.58 7.29 -17.49
CA VAL A 169 7.01 6.85 -18.78
C VAL A 169 6.95 8.02 -19.76
N PRO A 170 7.72 7.98 -20.86
CA PRO A 170 7.58 8.93 -21.95
C PRO A 170 6.27 8.65 -22.72
N VAL A 171 5.38 9.62 -22.77
CA VAL A 171 4.09 9.52 -23.48
C VAL A 171 4.23 10.08 -24.89
N ALA A 172 4.03 9.22 -25.89
CA ALA A 172 4.27 9.63 -27.29
C ALA A 172 3.03 10.22 -27.98
N ARG A 173 1.82 9.98 -27.44
CA ARG A 173 0.54 10.42 -28.08
C ARG A 173 -0.50 10.75 -27.01
N GLY A 174 -1.66 11.27 -27.44
CA GLY A 174 -2.76 11.63 -26.55
C GLY A 174 -2.56 12.99 -25.89
N GLU A 175 -3.31 13.28 -24.84
CA GLU A 175 -3.32 14.59 -24.19
C GLU A 175 -1.99 14.94 -23.47
N ASN A 176 -1.21 13.96 -23.08
CA ASN A 176 0.10 14.13 -22.44
C ASN A 176 1.26 13.88 -23.42
N ALA A 177 1.05 13.99 -24.73
CA ALA A 177 2.08 13.76 -25.74
C ALA A 177 3.31 14.65 -25.51
N GLY A 178 4.49 14.05 -25.47
CA GLY A 178 5.77 14.73 -25.24
C GLY A 178 6.18 14.86 -23.76
N GLU A 179 5.29 14.54 -22.82
CA GLU A 179 5.60 14.54 -21.39
C GLU A 179 6.21 13.20 -20.95
N THR A 180 6.99 13.24 -19.87
CA THR A 180 7.45 12.05 -19.15
C THR A 180 6.75 12.04 -17.78
N LEU A 181 5.95 11.00 -17.53
CA LEU A 181 5.08 10.93 -16.37
C LEU A 181 5.63 9.97 -15.31
N PRO A 182 5.79 10.41 -14.04
CA PRO A 182 6.16 9.54 -12.95
C PRO A 182 4.97 8.69 -12.49
N HIS A 183 5.21 7.40 -12.26
CA HIS A 183 4.26 6.47 -11.66
C HIS A 183 4.92 5.75 -10.49
N ALA A 184 4.45 6.01 -9.26
CA ALA A 184 4.95 5.33 -8.07
C ALA A 184 4.14 4.07 -7.79
N HIS A 185 4.82 3.02 -7.32
CA HIS A 185 4.19 1.78 -6.85
C HIS A 185 3.11 1.25 -7.81
N VAL A 186 3.51 1.11 -9.08
CA VAL A 186 2.62 0.66 -10.16
C VAL A 186 2.09 -0.73 -9.87
N VAL A 187 0.78 -0.88 -9.84
CA VAL A 187 0.12 -2.18 -9.65
C VAL A 187 0.16 -2.97 -10.95
N HIS A 188 0.66 -4.20 -10.87
CA HIS A 188 0.75 -5.15 -11.97
C HIS A 188 -0.31 -6.24 -11.92
N ALA A 189 -0.78 -6.61 -10.72
CA ALA A 189 -1.86 -7.59 -10.58
C ALA A 189 -2.69 -7.33 -9.33
N LEU A 190 -3.97 -7.63 -9.45
CA LEU A 190 -4.95 -7.61 -8.36
C LEU A 190 -5.68 -8.95 -8.36
N THR A 191 -5.60 -9.70 -7.25
CA THR A 191 -6.19 -11.04 -7.16
C THR A 191 -7.05 -11.16 -5.92
N HIS A 192 -8.29 -11.61 -6.08
CA HIS A 192 -9.16 -11.93 -4.96
C HIS A 192 -8.80 -13.31 -4.41
N LEU A 193 -8.27 -13.38 -3.19
CA LEU A 193 -7.86 -14.64 -2.55
C LEU A 193 -9.02 -15.35 -1.84
N GLY A 194 -10.09 -14.65 -1.54
CA GLY A 194 -11.24 -15.19 -0.83
C GLY A 194 -11.86 -14.21 0.16
N THR A 195 -12.66 -14.73 1.08
CA THR A 195 -13.38 -13.92 2.08
C THR A 195 -12.99 -14.35 3.48
N TRP A 196 -12.48 -13.43 4.28
CA TRP A 196 -12.29 -13.59 5.72
C TRP A 196 -13.60 -13.33 6.48
N ARG A 197 -13.88 -14.15 7.51
CA ARG A 197 -15.13 -14.13 8.28
C ARG A 197 -14.90 -14.02 9.79
N GLY A 198 -13.84 -13.30 10.19
CA GLY A 198 -13.55 -13.05 11.60
C GLY A 198 -12.76 -14.12 12.33
N LYS A 199 -12.46 -15.25 11.71
CA LYS A 199 -11.64 -16.33 12.29
C LYS A 199 -10.20 -16.25 11.77
N ALA A 200 -9.23 -16.66 12.58
CA ALA A 200 -7.86 -16.82 12.13
C ALA A 200 -7.83 -17.73 10.89
N SER A 201 -7.16 -17.28 9.86
CA SER A 201 -7.19 -17.92 8.55
C SER A 201 -5.86 -17.78 7.83
N ARG A 202 -5.52 -18.77 7.01
CA ARG A 202 -4.36 -18.77 6.12
C ARG A 202 -4.85 -18.77 4.67
N PHE A 203 -4.30 -17.90 3.86
CA PHE A 203 -4.55 -17.82 2.42
C PHE A 203 -3.26 -18.03 1.67
N THR A 204 -3.27 -18.92 0.68
CA THR A 204 -2.12 -19.15 -0.18
C THR A 204 -1.93 -17.95 -1.10
N ILE A 205 -0.71 -17.44 -1.17
CA ILE A 205 -0.29 -16.39 -2.09
C ILE A 205 0.43 -17.06 -3.26
N PRO A 206 -0.04 -16.94 -4.51
CA PRO A 206 0.72 -17.38 -5.67
C PRO A 206 2.12 -16.76 -5.67
N ALA A 207 3.12 -17.50 -6.12
CA ALA A 207 4.48 -16.97 -6.23
C ALA A 207 4.50 -15.69 -7.09
N ALA A 208 5.33 -14.74 -6.71
CA ALA A 208 5.60 -13.60 -7.59
C ALA A 208 6.39 -14.09 -8.81
N THR A 209 6.05 -13.59 -9.98
CA THR A 209 6.73 -13.94 -11.23
C THR A 209 7.91 -13.03 -11.54
N ASP A 210 7.98 -11.85 -10.90
CA ASP A 210 8.98 -10.82 -11.11
C ASP A 210 9.39 -10.22 -9.76
N ASP A 211 10.28 -9.25 -9.75
CA ASP A 211 10.70 -8.50 -8.54
C ASP A 211 9.59 -7.57 -8.01
N LEU A 212 8.34 -8.07 -8.03
CA LEU A 212 7.18 -7.34 -7.56
C LEU A 212 6.99 -7.54 -6.06
N SER A 213 6.70 -6.45 -5.39
CA SER A 213 6.27 -6.47 -4.01
C SER A 213 4.84 -6.95 -3.85
N THR A 214 4.58 -7.43 -2.65
CA THR A 214 3.28 -7.97 -2.25
C THR A 214 2.61 -7.06 -1.25
N ALA A 215 1.36 -6.71 -1.49
CA ALA A 215 0.49 -6.20 -0.45
C ALA A 215 -0.76 -7.07 -0.32
N ILE A 216 -1.25 -7.18 0.91
CA ILE A 216 -2.56 -7.76 1.22
C ILE A 216 -3.45 -6.67 1.79
N LEU A 217 -4.63 -6.52 1.20
CA LEU A 217 -5.67 -5.62 1.69
C LEU A 217 -6.84 -6.45 2.19
N LEU A 218 -7.29 -6.17 3.41
CA LEU A 218 -8.52 -6.73 3.97
C LEU A 218 -9.62 -5.67 3.87
N GLN A 219 -10.60 -5.88 2.98
CA GLN A 219 -11.60 -4.89 2.59
C GLN A 219 -13.02 -5.38 2.90
N GLU A 220 -13.78 -4.66 3.71
CA GLU A 220 -15.18 -4.97 3.96
C GLU A 220 -16.00 -4.96 2.67
N LYS A 221 -16.88 -5.98 2.50
CA LYS A 221 -17.62 -6.18 1.24
C LYS A 221 -18.55 -5.03 0.88
N ASN A 222 -19.30 -4.52 1.83
CA ASN A 222 -20.37 -3.57 1.56
C ASN A 222 -19.90 -2.11 1.65
N SER A 223 -19.13 -1.78 2.69
CA SER A 223 -18.63 -0.44 2.93
C SER A 223 -17.39 -0.10 2.08
N ARG A 224 -16.77 -1.11 1.47
CA ARG A 224 -15.49 -1.03 0.75
C ARG A 224 -14.33 -0.53 1.62
N ARG A 225 -14.56 -0.31 2.92
CA ARG A 225 -13.53 0.14 3.86
C ARG A 225 -12.42 -0.90 3.97
N ILE A 226 -11.19 -0.49 3.78
CA ILE A 226 -10.02 -1.30 4.10
C ILE A 226 -9.80 -1.21 5.60
N VAL A 227 -9.78 -2.37 6.27
CA VAL A 227 -9.67 -2.46 7.72
C VAL A 227 -8.30 -2.92 8.21
N ALA A 228 -7.55 -3.59 7.34
CA ALA A 228 -6.15 -3.95 7.59
C ALA A 228 -5.39 -4.03 6.25
N ALA A 229 -4.10 -3.76 6.29
CA ALA A 229 -3.19 -3.93 5.18
C ALA A 229 -1.82 -4.39 5.69
N ALA A 230 -1.10 -5.15 4.87
CA ALA A 230 0.30 -5.51 5.09
C ALA A 230 1.05 -5.54 3.76
N THR A 231 2.35 -5.26 3.80
CA THR A 231 3.25 -5.35 2.65
C THR A 231 4.58 -5.96 3.07
N ASP A 232 5.32 -6.56 2.11
CA ASP A 232 6.68 -7.08 2.28
C ASP A 232 7.74 -5.97 2.22
#